data_6eb6af57fed0d12650b1d47cab40a5be
#
_entry.id   6eb6af57fed0d12650b1d47cab40a5be
#
_cell.length_a   1.000
_cell.length_b   1.000
_cell.length_c   1.000
_cell.angle_alpha   90.00
_cell.angle_beta   90.00
_cell.angle_gamma   90.00
#
_symmetry.space_group_name_H-M   'P 1'
#
loop_
_entity.id
_entity.type
_entity.pdbx_description
1 polymer ?
#
loop_
_entity_poly.entity_id
_entity_poly.type
_entity_poly.pdbx_seq_one_letter_code
_entity_poly.pdbx_strand_id
1 'polypeptide(L)'
;MAQRTDFDHIEVHLIRVLHTLITERSVSRAALRLQSTQPAVSAQLKRLRALTGDPLLVRAGNGMQPTAAALQMAGPAANLLQEASRLFSPRSRSFAFEPATSTDTFRVAASDYLDPLFLPELVARLKKSAPRVRLELLPLSGDFDYRRSLASGDVDLVIGNWLEPPGELHLGKLMSDEIVCLVSDDHPVARSASSTRLSASRGWTQDRYLACEHVAPTPTRANARGVIDDHLQGLGLARDVMVRSAHFSLIPLMVAQSLLVLTTGRLFCSRYVDSLPVCIVRCPVPFPELTYYQLWHDLTHASASARWLREQVREVARGLASHGMLRRSRARAANE
;
A
#
# COMPACT_ATOMS: atom_id res chain seq x y z
N MET A 1 -32.76 13.64 -23.38
CA MET A 1 -32.55 12.19 -23.64
C MET A 1 -31.09 11.99 -24.00
N ALA A 2 -30.29 11.42 -23.11
CA ALA A 2 -28.89 11.07 -23.40
C ALA A 2 -28.90 9.91 -24.40
N GLN A 3 -28.35 10.12 -25.62
CA GLN A 3 -28.10 9.04 -26.56
C GLN A 3 -27.20 8.00 -25.87
N ARG A 4 -27.71 6.78 -25.70
CA ARG A 4 -26.89 5.62 -25.35
C ARG A 4 -25.84 5.48 -26.45
N THR A 5 -24.58 5.71 -26.13
CA THR A 5 -23.48 5.43 -27.04
C THR A 5 -23.44 3.91 -27.22
N ASP A 6 -23.71 3.49 -28.45
CA ASP A 6 -23.64 2.07 -28.81
C ASP A 6 -22.15 1.68 -28.88
N PHE A 7 -21.66 1.02 -27.82
CA PHE A 7 -20.28 0.61 -27.72
C PHE A 7 -19.92 -0.58 -28.63
N ASP A 8 -20.92 -1.30 -29.16
CA ASP A 8 -20.69 -2.50 -29.98
C ASP A 8 -19.94 -2.20 -31.28
N HIS A 9 -19.93 -0.93 -31.73
CA HIS A 9 -19.23 -0.47 -32.93
C HIS A 9 -17.91 0.26 -32.66
N ILE A 10 -17.44 0.34 -31.40
CA ILE A 10 -16.18 1.02 -31.04
C ILE A 10 -15.06 0.00 -30.96
N GLU A 11 -14.25 -0.08 -31.98
CA GLU A 11 -13.06 -0.91 -32.04
C GLU A 11 -11.86 -0.24 -31.35
N VAL A 12 -11.01 -1.01 -30.69
CA VAL A 12 -9.75 -0.51 -30.09
C VAL A 12 -8.88 0.23 -31.11
N HIS A 13 -8.92 -0.21 -32.39
CA HIS A 13 -8.23 0.49 -33.47
C HIS A 13 -8.74 1.93 -33.63
N LEU A 14 -10.05 2.16 -33.55
CA LEU A 14 -10.62 3.49 -33.66
C LEU A 14 -10.18 4.43 -32.54
N ILE A 15 -10.01 3.90 -31.30
CA ILE A 15 -9.47 4.65 -30.17
C ILE A 15 -7.98 5.00 -30.41
N ARG A 16 -7.22 4.09 -31.00
CA ARG A 16 -5.83 4.34 -31.40
C ARG A 16 -5.73 5.46 -32.43
N VAL A 17 -6.64 5.45 -33.44
CA VAL A 17 -6.70 6.52 -34.43
C VAL A 17 -7.02 7.85 -33.79
N LEU A 18 -8.02 7.92 -32.89
CA LEU A 18 -8.36 9.12 -32.13
C LEU A 18 -7.14 9.69 -31.38
N HIS A 19 -6.51 8.88 -30.57
CA HIS A 19 -5.33 9.29 -29.78
C HIS A 19 -4.19 9.77 -30.69
N THR A 20 -3.92 9.05 -31.78
CA THR A 20 -2.85 9.44 -32.72
C THR A 20 -3.16 10.74 -33.44
N LEU A 21 -4.40 10.97 -33.87
CA LEU A 21 -4.81 12.23 -34.50
C LEU A 21 -4.64 13.43 -33.56
N ILE A 22 -5.03 13.30 -32.30
CA ILE A 22 -4.87 14.35 -31.29
C ILE A 22 -3.39 14.67 -31.05
N THR A 23 -2.55 13.62 -30.95
CA THR A 23 -1.11 13.75 -30.68
C THR A 23 -0.39 14.37 -31.89
N GLU A 24 -0.61 13.86 -33.10
CA GLU A 24 0.08 14.27 -34.31
C GLU A 24 -0.45 15.59 -34.90
N ARG A 25 -1.68 15.98 -34.59
CA ARG A 25 -2.31 17.19 -35.10
C ARG A 25 -2.28 17.29 -36.67
N SER A 26 -2.22 16.12 -37.31
CA SER A 26 -2.10 15.99 -38.76
C SER A 26 -2.58 14.62 -39.23
N VAL A 27 -3.49 14.60 -40.17
CA VAL A 27 -4.02 13.34 -40.74
C VAL A 27 -2.94 12.57 -41.46
N SER A 28 -2.05 13.26 -42.20
CA SER A 28 -0.93 12.62 -42.93
C SER A 28 0.09 12.01 -42.02
N ARG A 29 0.51 12.72 -40.92
CA ARG A 29 1.43 12.17 -39.94
C ARG A 29 0.80 11.03 -39.13
N ALA A 30 -0.48 11.16 -38.80
CA ALA A 30 -1.20 10.08 -38.15
C ALA A 30 -1.24 8.82 -39.00
N ALA A 31 -1.48 8.97 -40.33
CA ALA A 31 -1.46 7.86 -41.25
C ALA A 31 -0.10 7.15 -41.29
N LEU A 32 0.99 7.90 -41.37
CA LEU A 32 2.36 7.35 -41.30
C LEU A 32 2.60 6.57 -39.98
N ARG A 33 2.23 7.19 -38.86
CA ARG A 33 2.43 6.56 -37.54
C ARG A 33 1.58 5.30 -37.32
N LEU A 34 0.40 5.26 -37.94
CA LEU A 34 -0.53 4.12 -37.89
C LEU A 34 -0.21 3.07 -38.97
N GLN A 35 0.83 3.28 -39.79
CA GLN A 35 1.15 2.43 -40.97
C GLN A 35 -0.08 2.21 -41.86
N SER A 36 -0.82 3.29 -42.09
CA SER A 36 -2.08 3.32 -42.85
C SER A 36 -2.03 4.39 -43.92
N THR A 37 -3.05 4.42 -44.78
CA THR A 37 -3.18 5.45 -45.82
C THR A 37 -3.91 6.68 -45.30
N GLN A 38 -3.59 7.88 -45.83
CA GLN A 38 -4.28 9.11 -45.47
C GLN A 38 -5.80 9.05 -45.71
N PRO A 39 -6.32 8.49 -46.83
CA PRO A 39 -7.76 8.33 -47.04
C PRO A 39 -8.41 7.46 -45.97
N ALA A 40 -7.76 6.36 -45.55
CA ALA A 40 -8.27 5.49 -44.50
C ALA A 40 -8.40 6.23 -43.16
N VAL A 41 -7.35 6.95 -42.75
CA VAL A 41 -7.37 7.73 -41.49
C VAL A 41 -8.40 8.87 -41.59
N SER A 42 -8.58 9.49 -42.75
CA SER A 42 -9.58 10.52 -42.99
C SER A 42 -11.01 9.96 -42.84
N ALA A 43 -11.27 8.76 -43.34
CA ALA A 43 -12.54 8.05 -43.16
C ALA A 43 -12.81 7.74 -41.66
N GLN A 44 -11.78 7.28 -40.93
CA GLN A 44 -11.88 7.05 -39.48
C GLN A 44 -12.15 8.36 -38.72
N LEU A 45 -11.49 9.46 -39.07
CA LEU A 45 -11.78 10.78 -38.50
C LEU A 45 -13.22 11.21 -38.72
N LYS A 46 -13.77 10.96 -39.90
CA LYS A 46 -15.22 11.23 -40.20
C LYS A 46 -16.11 10.39 -39.28
N ARG A 47 -15.78 9.09 -39.08
CA ARG A 47 -16.51 8.21 -38.16
C ARG A 47 -16.41 8.68 -36.70
N LEU A 48 -15.23 9.08 -36.25
CA LEU A 48 -15.00 9.62 -34.91
C LEU A 48 -15.84 10.89 -34.67
N ARG A 49 -15.88 11.80 -35.64
CA ARG A 49 -16.72 13.02 -35.58
C ARG A 49 -18.19 12.71 -35.42
N ALA A 50 -18.67 11.71 -36.13
CA ALA A 50 -20.06 11.28 -36.02
C ALA A 50 -20.38 10.67 -34.66
N LEU A 51 -19.44 9.90 -34.06
CA LEU A 51 -19.60 9.28 -32.76
C LEU A 51 -19.48 10.28 -31.60
N THR A 52 -18.61 11.28 -31.71
CA THR A 52 -18.35 12.23 -30.62
C THR A 52 -19.19 13.51 -30.73
N GLY A 53 -19.79 13.78 -31.89
CA GLY A 53 -20.46 15.05 -32.15
C GLY A 53 -19.50 16.26 -32.20
N ASP A 54 -18.18 16.02 -32.25
CA ASP A 54 -17.15 17.05 -32.19
C ASP A 54 -16.24 16.99 -33.43
N PRO A 55 -15.76 18.13 -33.96
CA PRO A 55 -14.84 18.18 -35.10
C PRO A 55 -13.48 17.52 -34.82
N LEU A 56 -13.10 17.34 -33.55
CA LEU A 56 -11.86 16.77 -33.01
C LEU A 56 -10.58 17.53 -33.44
N LEU A 57 -10.45 17.86 -34.71
CA LEU A 57 -9.38 18.67 -35.28
C LEU A 57 -9.98 19.79 -36.14
N VAL A 58 -9.54 21.02 -35.86
CA VAL A 58 -9.94 22.24 -36.58
C VAL A 58 -8.73 22.93 -37.19
N ARG A 59 -8.89 23.67 -38.28
CA ARG A 59 -7.82 24.49 -38.85
C ARG A 59 -7.52 25.68 -37.95
N ALA A 60 -6.23 25.89 -37.62
CA ALA A 60 -5.77 27.04 -36.89
C ALA A 60 -4.41 27.46 -37.46
N GLY A 61 -4.36 28.63 -38.10
CA GLY A 61 -3.18 29.07 -38.84
C GLY A 61 -2.77 28.10 -39.95
N ASN A 62 -1.52 27.75 -40.03
CA ASN A 62 -0.96 26.83 -41.03
C ASN A 62 -1.11 25.34 -40.70
N GLY A 63 -1.93 24.96 -39.68
CA GLY A 63 -2.01 23.57 -39.25
C GLY A 63 -3.39 23.17 -38.70
N MET A 64 -3.48 21.97 -38.18
CA MET A 64 -4.64 21.46 -37.48
C MET A 64 -4.40 21.52 -35.96
N GLN A 65 -5.41 21.90 -35.20
CA GLN A 65 -5.37 21.91 -33.72
C GLN A 65 -6.52 21.04 -33.18
N PRO A 66 -6.27 20.29 -32.09
CA PRO A 66 -7.33 19.55 -31.41
C PRO A 66 -8.32 20.50 -30.72
N THR A 67 -9.58 20.16 -30.72
CA THR A 67 -10.60 20.85 -29.93
C THR A 67 -10.42 20.63 -28.45
N ALA A 68 -11.06 21.43 -27.59
CA ALA A 68 -11.06 21.23 -26.15
C ALA A 68 -11.63 19.85 -25.78
N ALA A 69 -12.71 19.40 -26.48
CA ALA A 69 -13.26 18.08 -26.29
C ALA A 69 -12.28 16.97 -26.66
N ALA A 70 -11.57 17.11 -27.79
CA ALA A 70 -10.54 16.14 -28.18
C ALA A 70 -9.40 16.04 -27.15
N LEU A 71 -8.95 17.17 -26.59
CA LEU A 71 -7.91 17.18 -25.55
C LEU A 71 -8.37 16.46 -24.27
N GLN A 72 -9.65 16.60 -23.87
CA GLN A 72 -10.22 15.85 -22.74
C GLN A 72 -10.28 14.35 -23.01
N MET A 73 -10.48 13.92 -24.26
CA MET A 73 -10.50 12.51 -24.65
C MET A 73 -9.10 11.87 -24.70
N ALA A 74 -8.05 12.65 -24.81
CA ALA A 74 -6.69 12.13 -25.01
C ALA A 74 -6.21 11.21 -23.85
N GLY A 75 -6.41 11.65 -22.60
CA GLY A 75 -6.04 10.88 -21.41
C GLY A 75 -6.80 9.55 -21.31
N PRO A 76 -8.14 9.54 -21.30
CA PRO A 76 -8.94 8.32 -21.32
C PRO A 76 -8.57 7.37 -22.47
N ALA A 77 -8.36 7.88 -23.69
CA ALA A 77 -7.95 7.07 -24.82
C ALA A 77 -6.57 6.42 -24.63
N ALA A 78 -5.59 7.16 -24.07
CA ALA A 78 -4.29 6.62 -23.75
C ALA A 78 -4.36 5.50 -22.71
N ASN A 79 -5.14 5.69 -21.64
CA ASN A 79 -5.34 4.70 -20.58
C ASN A 79 -5.97 3.41 -21.14
N LEU A 80 -7.00 3.53 -21.98
CA LEU A 80 -7.66 2.39 -22.58
C LEU A 80 -6.75 1.60 -23.52
N LEU A 81 -5.90 2.28 -24.30
CA LEU A 81 -4.90 1.65 -25.16
C LEU A 81 -3.82 0.97 -24.32
N GLN A 82 -3.43 1.53 -23.19
CA GLN A 82 -2.48 0.94 -22.27
C GLN A 82 -3.04 -0.36 -21.66
N GLU A 83 -4.31 -0.35 -21.20
CA GLU A 83 -4.96 -1.54 -20.67
C GLU A 83 -5.16 -2.61 -21.75
N ALA A 84 -5.59 -2.24 -22.95
CA ALA A 84 -5.66 -3.16 -24.07
C ALA A 84 -4.29 -3.77 -24.40
N SER A 85 -3.21 -2.98 -24.35
CA SER A 85 -1.86 -3.48 -24.54
C SER A 85 -1.44 -4.45 -23.45
N ARG A 86 -1.87 -4.23 -22.21
CA ARG A 86 -1.64 -5.17 -21.10
C ARG A 86 -2.34 -6.50 -21.34
N LEU A 87 -3.61 -6.47 -21.78
CA LEU A 87 -4.42 -7.66 -22.06
C LEU A 87 -3.80 -8.55 -23.16
N PHE A 88 -3.27 -7.94 -24.20
CA PHE A 88 -2.78 -8.66 -25.40
C PHE A 88 -1.27 -8.70 -25.55
N SER A 89 -0.53 -8.17 -24.54
CA SER A 89 0.91 -8.24 -24.56
C SER A 89 1.39 -9.71 -24.54
N PRO A 90 2.38 -10.07 -25.35
CA PRO A 90 3.04 -11.38 -25.26
C PRO A 90 3.60 -11.65 -23.85
N ARG A 91 3.88 -10.59 -23.07
CA ARG A 91 4.31 -10.69 -21.67
C ARG A 91 3.22 -11.21 -20.73
N SER A 92 1.95 -11.00 -21.01
CA SER A 92 0.86 -11.64 -20.25
C SER A 92 0.74 -13.15 -20.55
N ARG A 93 1.36 -13.63 -21.61
CA ARG A 93 1.47 -15.05 -21.99
C ARG A 93 2.83 -15.67 -21.64
N SER A 94 3.83 -14.87 -21.32
CA SER A 94 5.14 -15.38 -20.89
C SER A 94 5.08 -15.75 -19.42
N PHE A 95 5.23 -17.03 -19.10
CA PHE A 95 5.32 -17.55 -17.74
C PHE A 95 6.57 -17.08 -16.97
N ALA A 96 7.49 -16.36 -17.62
CA ALA A 96 8.70 -15.84 -17.01
C ALA A 96 8.60 -14.31 -16.82
N PHE A 97 8.63 -13.86 -15.58
CA PHE A 97 8.81 -12.46 -15.22
C PHE A 97 10.31 -12.15 -15.17
N GLU A 98 10.74 -11.14 -15.93
CA GLU A 98 12.15 -10.70 -15.95
C GLU A 98 12.28 -9.36 -15.20
N PRO A 99 12.70 -9.37 -13.93
CA PRO A 99 12.72 -8.17 -13.09
C PRO A 99 13.56 -7.03 -13.66
N ALA A 100 14.74 -7.35 -14.22
CA ALA A 100 15.70 -6.34 -14.70
C ALA A 100 15.17 -5.46 -15.83
N THR A 101 14.24 -5.98 -16.63
CA THR A 101 13.70 -5.29 -17.80
C THR A 101 12.23 -4.90 -17.67
N SER A 102 11.52 -5.42 -16.66
CA SER A 102 10.11 -5.14 -16.45
C SER A 102 9.85 -3.65 -16.18
N THR A 103 8.74 -3.16 -16.74
CA THR A 103 8.18 -1.83 -16.52
C THR A 103 6.82 -1.90 -15.82
N ASP A 104 6.51 -3.04 -15.19
CA ASP A 104 5.25 -3.24 -14.50
C ASP A 104 5.09 -2.22 -13.36
N THR A 105 3.84 -1.91 -13.05
CA THR A 105 3.49 -1.14 -11.86
C THR A 105 2.88 -2.09 -10.85
N PHE A 106 3.45 -2.16 -9.65
CA PHE A 106 2.89 -2.87 -8.52
C PHE A 106 2.19 -1.90 -7.58
N ARG A 107 0.99 -2.27 -7.15
CA ARG A 107 0.20 -1.54 -6.17
C ARG A 107 0.12 -2.33 -4.88
N VAL A 108 0.73 -1.79 -3.83
CA VAL A 108 0.81 -2.43 -2.52
C VAL A 108 0.10 -1.56 -1.50
N ALA A 109 -0.97 -2.07 -0.91
CA ALA A 109 -1.59 -1.43 0.24
C ALA A 109 -0.92 -1.95 1.52
N ALA A 110 -0.47 -1.05 2.38
CA ALA A 110 0.22 -1.41 3.59
C ALA A 110 -0.27 -0.62 4.79
N SER A 111 -0.33 -1.30 5.93
CA SER A 111 -0.56 -0.67 7.23
C SER A 111 0.71 0.08 7.65
N ASP A 112 0.57 1.28 8.16
CA ASP A 112 1.65 2.07 8.77
C ASP A 112 2.03 1.58 10.19
N TYR A 113 1.39 0.51 10.68
CA TYR A 113 1.76 -0.22 11.91
C TYR A 113 2.96 -1.16 11.71
N LEU A 114 3.45 -1.30 10.48
CA LEU A 114 4.67 -2.06 10.18
C LEU A 114 5.89 -1.41 10.82
N ASP A 115 6.98 -2.19 10.93
CA ASP A 115 8.29 -1.62 11.19
C ASP A 115 8.55 -0.48 10.20
N PRO A 116 8.88 0.74 10.66
CA PRO A 116 9.09 1.90 9.79
C PRO A 116 10.11 1.69 8.68
N LEU A 117 11.02 0.73 8.81
CA LEU A 117 12.01 0.38 7.78
C LEU A 117 11.46 -0.61 6.76
N PHE A 118 10.29 -1.22 6.96
CA PHE A 118 9.79 -2.26 6.07
C PHE A 118 9.59 -1.77 4.62
N LEU A 119 8.84 -0.70 4.44
CA LEU A 119 8.59 -0.15 3.11
C LEU A 119 9.85 0.48 2.48
N PRO A 120 10.68 1.25 3.20
CA PRO A 120 11.97 1.71 2.69
C PRO A 120 12.89 0.58 2.21
N GLU A 121 13.03 -0.50 2.96
CA GLU A 121 13.82 -1.68 2.57
C GLU A 121 13.23 -2.36 1.33
N LEU A 122 11.90 -2.46 1.24
CA LEU A 122 11.24 -2.97 0.04
C LEU A 122 11.56 -2.12 -1.18
N VAL A 123 11.45 -0.80 -1.08
CA VAL A 123 11.79 0.14 -2.16
C VAL A 123 13.26 -0.01 -2.58
N ALA A 124 14.19 -0.05 -1.63
CA ALA A 124 15.62 -0.21 -1.91
C ALA A 124 15.91 -1.53 -2.65
N ARG A 125 15.27 -2.62 -2.20
CA ARG A 125 15.40 -3.93 -2.80
C ARG A 125 14.84 -3.98 -4.23
N LEU A 126 13.64 -3.43 -4.44
CA LEU A 126 13.03 -3.35 -5.77
C LEU A 126 13.88 -2.51 -6.72
N LYS A 127 14.40 -1.37 -6.28
CA LYS A 127 15.27 -0.52 -7.10
C LYS A 127 16.55 -1.22 -7.54
N LYS A 128 17.11 -2.09 -6.70
CA LYS A 128 18.29 -2.88 -7.02
C LYS A 128 18.00 -4.00 -8.01
N SER A 129 16.90 -4.73 -7.85
CA SER A 129 16.60 -5.94 -8.62
C SER A 129 15.72 -5.70 -9.84
N ALA A 130 14.92 -4.64 -9.84
CA ALA A 130 13.96 -4.30 -10.89
C ALA A 130 13.89 -2.76 -11.10
N PRO A 131 14.95 -2.11 -11.62
CA PRO A 131 15.11 -0.66 -11.59
C PRO A 131 14.06 0.12 -12.37
N ARG A 132 13.35 -0.53 -13.31
CA ARG A 132 12.31 0.08 -14.15
C ARG A 132 10.88 -0.17 -13.65
N VAL A 133 10.73 -1.04 -12.68
CA VAL A 133 9.43 -1.31 -12.03
C VAL A 133 8.98 -0.07 -11.27
N ARG A 134 7.68 0.19 -11.31
CA ARG A 134 7.02 1.23 -10.51
C ARG A 134 6.34 0.58 -9.31
N LEU A 135 6.40 1.27 -8.19
CA LEU A 135 5.71 0.87 -6.96
C LEU A 135 4.79 2.00 -6.51
N GLU A 136 3.51 1.71 -6.38
CA GLU A 136 2.51 2.58 -5.78
C GLU A 136 2.19 2.02 -4.38
N LEU A 137 2.44 2.83 -3.34
CA LEU A 137 2.13 2.49 -1.96
C LEU A 137 0.82 3.16 -1.56
N LEU A 138 -0.14 2.38 -1.12
CA LEU A 138 -1.46 2.83 -0.73
C LEU A 138 -1.65 2.63 0.78
N PRO A 139 -2.29 3.57 1.49
CA PRO A 139 -2.59 3.38 2.90
C PRO A 139 -3.69 2.33 3.08
N LEU A 140 -3.53 1.47 4.08
CA LEU A 140 -4.57 0.58 4.52
C LEU A 140 -5.45 1.33 5.54
N SER A 141 -6.32 2.23 5.04
CA SER A 141 -7.21 3.07 5.84
C SER A 141 -8.61 2.46 5.99
N GLY A 142 -9.44 3.06 6.86
CA GLY A 142 -10.77 2.56 7.18
C GLY A 142 -11.77 2.51 6.03
N ASP A 143 -11.64 3.42 5.08
CA ASP A 143 -12.50 3.50 3.91
C ASP A 143 -11.98 2.65 2.73
N PHE A 144 -10.82 2.02 2.91
CA PHE A 144 -10.19 1.22 1.87
C PHE A 144 -10.65 -0.24 1.92
N ASP A 145 -11.54 -0.62 1.02
CA ASP A 145 -11.96 -2.01 0.85
C ASP A 145 -10.90 -2.83 0.11
N TYR A 146 -9.91 -3.30 0.88
CA TYR A 146 -8.80 -4.09 0.34
C TYR A 146 -9.24 -5.42 -0.27
N ARG A 147 -10.35 -6.01 0.21
CA ARG A 147 -10.88 -7.27 -0.34
C ARG A 147 -11.37 -7.05 -1.78
N ARG A 148 -12.17 -6.02 -1.96
CA ARG A 148 -12.67 -5.63 -3.28
C ARG A 148 -11.52 -5.20 -4.20
N SER A 149 -10.58 -4.41 -3.71
CA SER A 149 -9.44 -3.91 -4.50
C SER A 149 -8.50 -5.03 -4.95
N LEU A 150 -8.30 -6.07 -4.12
CA LEU A 150 -7.56 -7.27 -4.52
C LEU A 150 -8.34 -8.11 -5.55
N ALA A 151 -9.66 -8.25 -5.38
CA ALA A 151 -10.50 -9.01 -6.29
C ALA A 151 -10.66 -8.34 -7.66
N SER A 152 -10.69 -7.00 -7.73
CA SER A 152 -10.72 -6.23 -8.99
C SER A 152 -9.34 -6.07 -9.65
N GLY A 153 -8.25 -6.35 -8.94
CA GLY A 153 -6.89 -6.12 -9.44
C GLY A 153 -6.43 -4.66 -9.35
N ASP A 154 -7.15 -3.81 -8.61
CA ASP A 154 -6.73 -2.42 -8.33
C ASP A 154 -5.53 -2.39 -7.39
N VAL A 155 -5.34 -3.47 -6.60
CA VAL A 155 -4.19 -3.70 -5.71
C VAL A 155 -3.67 -5.11 -5.91
N ASP A 156 -2.35 -5.27 -5.98
CA ASP A 156 -1.70 -6.56 -6.17
C ASP A 156 -1.44 -7.31 -4.86
N LEU A 157 -1.19 -6.55 -3.78
CA LEU A 157 -0.77 -7.09 -2.49
C LEU A 157 -1.20 -6.16 -1.35
N VAL A 158 -1.63 -6.77 -0.26
CA VAL A 158 -1.92 -6.06 1.00
C VAL A 158 -1.01 -6.58 2.10
N ILE A 159 -0.39 -5.68 2.87
CA ILE A 159 0.51 -6.02 3.98
C ILE A 159 -0.05 -5.40 5.26
N GLY A 160 -0.26 -6.22 6.27
CA GLY A 160 -0.80 -5.76 7.54
C GLY A 160 -0.81 -6.85 8.61
N ASN A 161 -1.52 -6.59 9.68
CA ASN A 161 -1.70 -7.53 10.77
C ASN A 161 -3.19 -7.80 11.00
N TRP A 162 -3.50 -9.04 11.29
CA TRP A 162 -4.86 -9.50 11.62
C TRP A 162 -4.76 -10.52 12.73
N LEU A 163 -5.69 -10.48 13.69
CA LEU A 163 -5.90 -11.58 14.64
C LEU A 163 -6.49 -12.79 13.90
N GLU A 164 -7.45 -12.53 13.02
CA GLU A 164 -8.09 -13.50 12.14
C GLU A 164 -8.04 -12.99 10.70
N PRO A 165 -7.08 -13.45 9.88
CA PRO A 165 -7.00 -13.05 8.49
C PRO A 165 -8.20 -13.60 7.69
N PRO A 166 -8.67 -12.89 6.64
CA PRO A 166 -9.81 -13.31 5.85
C PRO A 166 -9.54 -14.61 5.09
N GLY A 167 -10.44 -15.58 5.24
CA GLY A 167 -10.28 -16.93 4.68
C GLY A 167 -10.44 -17.02 3.15
N GLU A 168 -11.06 -16.01 2.52
CA GLU A 168 -11.28 -15.94 1.08
C GLU A 168 -10.05 -15.43 0.29
N LEU A 169 -9.01 -14.97 0.97
CA LEU A 169 -7.77 -14.51 0.35
C LEU A 169 -6.63 -15.49 0.63
N HIS A 170 -5.70 -15.55 -0.29
CA HIS A 170 -4.42 -16.18 0.00
C HIS A 170 -3.66 -15.37 1.01
N LEU A 171 -2.98 -16.06 1.90
CA LEU A 171 -2.17 -15.42 2.94
C LEU A 171 -0.76 -16.03 3.00
N GLY A 172 0.18 -15.19 3.32
CA GLY A 172 1.56 -15.59 3.61
C GLY A 172 2.01 -14.91 4.88
N LYS A 173 2.35 -15.69 5.90
CA LYS A 173 2.94 -15.16 7.14
C LYS A 173 4.28 -14.51 6.83
N LEU A 174 4.49 -13.30 7.33
CA LEU A 174 5.73 -12.55 7.17
C LEU A 174 6.59 -12.62 8.42
N MET A 175 6.04 -12.20 9.55
CA MET A 175 6.74 -12.17 10.82
C MET A 175 5.75 -12.16 11.99
N SER A 176 6.24 -12.51 13.17
CA SER A 176 5.52 -12.33 14.44
C SER A 176 6.26 -11.33 15.31
N ASP A 177 5.51 -10.61 16.13
CA ASP A 177 6.03 -9.61 17.05
C ASP A 177 5.34 -9.71 18.41
N GLU A 178 6.04 -9.26 19.44
CA GLU A 178 5.53 -9.21 20.81
C GLU A 178 4.81 -7.88 21.05
N ILE A 179 3.63 -7.92 21.67
CA ILE A 179 2.93 -6.71 22.10
C ILE A 179 3.61 -6.16 23.36
N VAL A 180 3.93 -4.87 23.32
CA VAL A 180 4.58 -4.11 24.39
C VAL A 180 3.89 -2.76 24.58
N CYS A 181 4.28 -2.03 25.63
CA CYS A 181 3.91 -0.64 25.82
C CYS A 181 5.13 0.26 25.55
N LEU A 182 4.93 1.33 24.79
CA LEU A 182 5.85 2.45 24.67
C LEU A 182 5.36 3.58 25.57
N VAL A 183 6.23 4.09 26.40
CA VAL A 183 5.95 5.18 27.34
C VAL A 183 7.10 6.19 27.34
N SER A 184 6.83 7.44 27.73
CA SER A 184 7.87 8.44 27.97
C SER A 184 8.83 7.98 29.09
N ASP A 185 10.08 8.40 29.02
CA ASP A 185 11.05 8.20 30.12
C ASP A 185 10.60 8.86 31.42
N ASP A 186 9.74 9.89 31.34
CA ASP A 186 9.14 10.56 32.51
C ASP A 186 7.93 9.82 33.07
N HIS A 187 7.43 8.80 32.39
CA HIS A 187 6.27 8.05 32.88
C HIS A 187 6.59 7.32 34.19
N PRO A 188 5.69 7.28 35.18
CA PRO A 188 5.94 6.63 36.47
C PRO A 188 6.42 5.17 36.36
N VAL A 189 5.97 4.43 35.35
CA VAL A 189 6.39 3.06 35.11
C VAL A 189 7.83 2.98 34.59
N ALA A 190 8.28 3.96 33.80
CA ALA A 190 9.66 4.00 33.29
C ALA A 190 10.67 4.20 34.41
N ARG A 191 10.38 5.08 35.35
CA ARG A 191 11.23 5.39 36.53
C ARG A 191 11.39 4.19 37.48
N SER A 192 10.43 3.26 37.47
CA SER A 192 10.48 2.04 38.28
C SER A 192 11.10 0.85 37.54
N ALA A 193 11.32 0.96 36.23
CA ALA A 193 11.98 -0.02 35.41
C ALA A 193 13.50 0.25 35.42
N SER A 194 14.31 -0.66 35.95
CA SER A 194 15.76 -0.63 35.75
C SER A 194 16.07 -0.65 34.26
N SER A 195 16.90 0.27 33.77
CA SER A 195 17.13 0.71 32.40
C SER A 195 17.51 -0.36 31.35
N THR A 196 17.50 -1.63 31.67
CA THR A 196 18.03 -2.68 30.77
C THR A 196 17.24 -3.98 30.76
N ARG A 197 16.14 -4.11 31.46
CA ARG A 197 15.35 -5.34 31.46
C ARG A 197 13.89 -5.06 31.16
N LEU A 198 13.33 -5.84 30.25
CA LEU A 198 11.91 -6.20 30.16
C LEU A 198 11.41 -6.89 31.45
N SER A 199 12.01 -6.59 32.61
CA SER A 199 11.51 -7.09 33.86
C SER A 199 10.21 -6.36 34.18
N ALA A 200 9.23 -7.12 34.62
CA ALA A 200 8.02 -6.58 35.20
C ALA A 200 8.42 -5.49 36.19
N SER A 201 8.18 -4.21 35.83
CA SER A 201 8.41 -3.10 36.74
C SER A 201 7.62 -3.39 38.00
N ARG A 202 8.26 -3.37 39.18
CA ARG A 202 7.54 -3.61 40.44
C ARG A 202 6.32 -2.68 40.48
N GLY A 203 5.12 -3.29 40.51
CA GLY A 203 3.87 -2.54 40.55
C GLY A 203 3.29 -2.12 39.21
N TRP A 204 3.82 -2.52 38.04
CA TRP A 204 3.15 -2.37 36.76
C TRP A 204 2.18 -3.53 36.56
N THR A 205 0.95 -3.34 37.05
CA THR A 205 -0.13 -4.32 37.05
C THR A 205 -1.15 -4.01 35.94
N GLN A 206 -2.01 -4.95 35.64
CA GLN A 206 -3.14 -4.77 34.71
C GLN A 206 -4.00 -3.57 35.11
N ASP A 207 -4.34 -3.44 36.39
CA ASP A 207 -5.20 -2.35 36.87
C ASP A 207 -4.55 -0.98 36.65
N ARG A 208 -3.23 -0.87 36.91
CA ARG A 208 -2.50 0.38 36.65
C ARG A 208 -2.39 0.69 35.18
N TYR A 209 -2.22 -0.33 34.32
CA TYR A 209 -2.24 -0.15 32.86
C TYR A 209 -3.59 0.37 32.39
N LEU A 210 -4.68 -0.23 32.86
CA LEU A 210 -6.05 0.18 32.48
C LEU A 210 -6.43 1.57 33.02
N ALA A 211 -5.82 1.99 34.13
CA ALA A 211 -6.01 3.32 34.72
C ALA A 211 -5.19 4.44 34.04
N CYS A 212 -4.28 4.11 33.11
CA CYS A 212 -3.55 5.09 32.33
C CYS A 212 -4.40 5.66 31.20
N GLU A 213 -4.05 6.85 30.74
CA GLU A 213 -4.52 7.40 29.48
C GLU A 213 -3.73 6.81 28.32
N HIS A 214 -4.42 6.39 27.28
CA HIS A 214 -3.80 5.73 26.14
C HIS A 214 -3.90 6.56 24.86
N VAL A 215 -2.90 6.39 23.99
CA VAL A 215 -2.97 6.76 22.59
C VAL A 215 -3.11 5.50 21.75
N ALA A 216 -3.99 5.53 20.76
CA ALA A 216 -4.23 4.40 19.88
C ALA A 216 -4.35 4.85 18.42
N PRO A 217 -4.08 3.95 17.46
CA PRO A 217 -4.40 4.22 16.06
C PRO A 217 -5.91 4.35 15.87
N THR A 218 -6.30 5.15 14.87
CA THR A 218 -7.67 5.17 14.38
C THR A 218 -7.96 3.81 13.72
N PRO A 219 -9.03 3.10 14.10
CA PRO A 219 -9.39 1.83 13.50
C PRO A 219 -9.60 1.94 11.99
N THR A 220 -9.27 0.87 11.27
CA THR A 220 -9.39 0.81 9.81
C THR A 220 -10.83 0.71 9.28
N ARG A 221 -11.84 0.64 10.15
CA ARG A 221 -13.26 0.68 9.78
C ARG A 221 -14.02 1.58 10.73
N ALA A 222 -14.99 2.32 10.21
CA ALA A 222 -15.93 3.07 11.03
C ALA A 222 -16.61 2.10 12.03
N ASN A 223 -16.64 2.46 13.31
CA ASN A 223 -17.16 1.66 14.41
C ASN A 223 -16.41 0.33 14.69
N ALA A 224 -15.29 0.06 14.01
CA ALA A 224 -14.42 -1.06 14.39
C ALA A 224 -13.54 -0.67 15.59
N ARG A 225 -13.09 -1.68 16.32
CA ARG A 225 -12.03 -1.52 17.32
C ARG A 225 -10.69 -1.91 16.70
N GLY A 226 -9.61 -1.39 17.24
CA GLY A 226 -8.28 -1.86 16.88
C GLY A 226 -7.98 -3.21 17.53
N VAL A 227 -7.02 -3.93 16.99
CA VAL A 227 -6.59 -5.27 17.45
C VAL A 227 -6.39 -5.33 18.98
N ILE A 228 -5.82 -4.29 19.58
CA ILE A 228 -5.61 -4.21 21.04
C ILE A 228 -6.94 -4.12 21.79
N ASP A 229 -7.83 -3.23 21.35
CA ASP A 229 -9.11 -2.98 22.03
C ASP A 229 -10.08 -4.17 21.83
N ASP A 230 -10.02 -4.87 20.70
CA ASP A 230 -10.79 -6.10 20.45
C ASP A 230 -10.36 -7.22 21.41
N HIS A 231 -9.04 -7.40 21.59
CA HIS A 231 -8.51 -8.39 22.51
C HIS A 231 -8.88 -8.07 23.96
N LEU A 232 -8.72 -6.81 24.39
CA LEU A 232 -9.10 -6.38 25.74
C LEU A 232 -10.59 -6.63 26.00
N GLN A 233 -11.45 -6.31 25.04
CA GLN A 233 -12.88 -6.58 25.16
C GLN A 233 -13.19 -8.08 25.30
N GLY A 234 -12.48 -8.93 24.54
CA GLY A 234 -12.61 -10.39 24.67
C GLY A 234 -12.25 -10.90 26.07
N LEU A 235 -11.43 -10.15 26.81
CA LEU A 235 -11.09 -10.43 28.22
C LEU A 235 -12.01 -9.70 29.22
N GLY A 236 -13.05 -8.98 28.76
CA GLY A 236 -13.91 -8.15 29.60
C GLY A 236 -13.23 -6.88 30.13
N LEU A 237 -12.13 -6.47 29.51
CA LEU A 237 -11.33 -5.30 29.89
C LEU A 237 -11.57 -4.12 28.92
N ALA A 238 -11.38 -2.90 29.44
CA ALA A 238 -11.39 -1.67 28.65
C ALA A 238 -10.33 -0.72 29.16
N ARG A 239 -9.75 0.08 28.26
CA ARG A 239 -8.79 1.15 28.58
C ARG A 239 -9.32 2.50 28.12
N ASP A 240 -8.87 3.57 28.75
CA ASP A 240 -9.22 4.93 28.35
C ASP A 240 -8.31 5.39 27.20
N VAL A 241 -8.88 5.57 26.01
CA VAL A 241 -8.15 6.02 24.82
C VAL A 241 -8.40 7.51 24.65
N MET A 242 -7.54 8.34 25.26
CA MET A 242 -7.60 9.79 25.21
C MET A 242 -7.34 10.35 23.79
N VAL A 243 -6.41 9.74 23.04
CA VAL A 243 -6.03 10.18 21.69
C VAL A 243 -6.14 9.04 20.68
N ARG A 244 -6.84 9.30 19.58
CA ARG A 244 -6.83 8.43 18.39
C ARG A 244 -6.20 9.18 17.22
N SER A 245 -5.25 8.54 16.53
CA SER A 245 -4.53 9.17 15.42
C SER A 245 -4.50 8.25 14.19
N ALA A 246 -4.81 8.82 13.02
CA ALA A 246 -4.58 8.17 11.73
C ALA A 246 -3.09 8.22 11.31
N HIS A 247 -2.28 9.05 11.98
CA HIS A 247 -0.85 9.21 11.72
C HIS A 247 -0.05 8.35 12.72
N PHE A 248 0.00 7.05 12.49
CA PHE A 248 0.60 6.12 13.45
C PHE A 248 2.09 6.42 13.72
N SER A 249 2.84 6.79 12.68
CA SER A 249 4.25 7.14 12.80
C SER A 249 4.55 8.36 13.68
N LEU A 250 3.54 9.22 13.94
CA LEU A 250 3.67 10.38 14.83
C LEU A 250 3.34 10.04 16.29
N ILE A 251 2.71 8.90 16.56
CA ILE A 251 2.32 8.52 17.93
C ILE A 251 3.52 8.44 18.88
N PRO A 252 4.69 7.89 18.52
CA PRO A 252 5.85 7.90 19.41
C PRO A 252 6.32 9.29 19.84
N LEU A 253 6.17 10.31 18.96
CA LEU A 253 6.45 11.71 19.31
C LEU A 253 5.45 12.26 20.31
N MET A 254 4.16 11.88 20.20
CA MET A 254 3.13 12.25 21.17
C MET A 254 3.41 11.60 22.53
N VAL A 255 3.79 10.32 22.55
CA VAL A 255 4.18 9.60 23.76
C VAL A 255 5.39 10.27 24.42
N ALA A 256 6.40 10.66 23.65
CA ALA A 256 7.61 11.31 24.17
C ALA A 256 7.34 12.61 24.93
N GLN A 257 6.23 13.30 24.61
CA GLN A 257 5.85 14.60 25.17
C GLN A 257 4.67 14.52 26.13
N SER A 258 4.25 13.30 26.51
CA SER A 258 3.07 13.10 27.36
C SER A 258 3.27 11.90 28.28
N LEU A 259 2.28 11.64 29.14
CA LEU A 259 2.23 10.40 29.93
C LEU A 259 1.31 9.35 29.29
N LEU A 260 0.98 9.48 28.01
CA LEU A 260 0.16 8.53 27.28
C LEU A 260 0.91 7.21 27.08
N VAL A 261 0.16 6.11 27.11
CA VAL A 261 0.67 4.76 26.85
C VAL A 261 0.27 4.33 25.46
N LEU A 262 1.25 3.96 24.62
CA LEU A 262 1.00 3.28 23.35
C LEU A 262 1.23 1.77 23.53
N THR A 263 0.23 0.97 23.21
CA THR A 263 0.35 -0.51 23.18
C THR A 263 0.40 -0.97 21.74
N THR A 264 1.51 -1.57 21.31
CA THR A 264 1.74 -2.01 19.93
C THR A 264 2.89 -3.02 19.85
N GLY A 265 3.29 -3.40 18.62
CA GLY A 265 4.41 -4.30 18.38
C GLY A 265 5.76 -3.73 18.82
N ARG A 266 6.60 -4.61 19.35
CA ARG A 266 7.97 -4.28 19.81
C ARG A 266 8.86 -3.78 18.68
N LEU A 267 8.78 -4.40 17.49
CA LEU A 267 9.62 -4.03 16.34
C LEU A 267 9.44 -2.55 15.98
N PHE A 268 8.19 -2.09 15.94
CA PHE A 268 7.88 -0.69 15.74
C PHE A 268 8.49 0.19 16.84
N CYS A 269 8.22 -0.13 18.11
CA CYS A 269 8.70 0.66 19.25
C CYS A 269 10.22 0.78 19.28
N SER A 270 10.93 -0.30 18.95
CA SER A 270 12.39 -0.38 18.99
C SER A 270 13.12 0.60 18.05
N ARG A 271 12.40 1.20 17.10
CA ARG A 271 12.97 2.20 16.18
C ARG A 271 13.07 3.59 16.79
N TYR A 272 12.35 3.84 17.89
CA TYR A 272 12.24 5.16 18.49
C TYR A 272 13.03 5.31 19.79
N VAL A 273 13.36 4.23 20.49
CA VAL A 273 14.02 4.27 21.80
C VAL A 273 15.44 4.88 21.79
N ASP A 274 16.12 4.84 20.62
CA ASP A 274 17.44 5.44 20.48
C ASP A 274 17.37 6.94 20.07
N SER A 275 16.20 7.43 19.65
CA SER A 275 16.05 8.78 19.07
C SER A 275 15.07 9.68 19.81
N LEU A 276 14.22 9.12 20.66
CA LEU A 276 13.23 9.84 21.46
C LEU A 276 13.38 9.48 22.94
N PRO A 277 12.98 10.36 23.87
CA PRO A 277 12.96 10.06 25.31
C PRO A 277 11.77 9.15 25.65
N VAL A 278 11.83 7.91 25.17
CA VAL A 278 10.81 6.87 25.36
C VAL A 278 11.45 5.53 25.66
N CYS A 279 10.77 4.71 26.43
CA CYS A 279 11.21 3.36 26.72
C CYS A 279 10.11 2.32 26.48
N ILE A 280 10.54 1.08 26.26
CA ILE A 280 9.67 -0.07 26.08
C ILE A 280 9.49 -0.78 27.42
N VAL A 281 8.26 -0.94 27.85
CA VAL A 281 7.90 -1.75 29.02
C VAL A 281 7.01 -2.91 28.61
N ARG A 282 7.10 -4.01 29.34
CA ARG A 282 6.25 -5.19 29.07
C ARG A 282 4.79 -4.82 29.31
N CYS A 283 3.91 -5.21 28.39
CA CYS A 283 2.48 -5.07 28.63
C CYS A 283 2.03 -6.03 29.76
N PRO A 284 1.34 -5.56 30.80
CA PRO A 284 0.92 -6.42 31.90
C PRO A 284 -0.31 -7.27 31.57
N VAL A 285 -1.00 -6.97 30.48
CA VAL A 285 -2.07 -7.80 29.93
C VAL A 285 -1.45 -8.81 28.97
N PRO A 286 -1.77 -10.11 29.06
CA PRO A 286 -1.29 -11.10 28.11
C PRO A 286 -1.96 -10.91 26.75
N PHE A 287 -1.16 -10.75 25.72
CA PHE A 287 -1.60 -10.68 24.32
C PHE A 287 -1.04 -11.87 23.54
N PRO A 288 -1.78 -12.38 22.54
CA PRO A 288 -1.19 -13.28 21.56
C PRO A 288 -0.12 -12.55 20.74
N GLU A 289 0.76 -13.31 20.07
CA GLU A 289 1.73 -12.72 19.15
C GLU A 289 1.03 -11.95 18.04
N LEU A 290 1.51 -10.75 17.77
CA LEU A 290 1.05 -9.94 16.65
C LEU A 290 1.66 -10.50 15.37
N THR A 291 0.85 -11.13 14.53
CA THR A 291 1.32 -11.72 13.29
C THR A 291 1.02 -10.81 12.11
N TYR A 292 2.04 -10.54 11.31
CA TYR A 292 1.94 -9.80 10.06
C TYR A 292 1.85 -10.76 8.89
N TYR A 293 0.99 -10.42 7.95
CA TYR A 293 0.72 -11.19 6.75
C TYR A 293 0.83 -10.33 5.50
N GLN A 294 1.09 -10.98 4.39
CA GLN A 294 0.77 -10.49 3.06
C GLN A 294 -0.46 -11.23 2.55
N LEU A 295 -1.41 -10.49 1.97
CA LEU A 295 -2.64 -11.02 1.41
C LEU A 295 -2.73 -10.73 -0.08
N TRP A 296 -3.25 -11.68 -0.86
CA TRP A 296 -3.50 -11.51 -2.28
C TRP A 296 -4.69 -12.35 -2.73
N HIS A 297 -5.26 -12.01 -3.87
CA HIS A 297 -6.39 -12.70 -4.45
C HIS A 297 -5.94 -13.77 -5.47
N ASP A 298 -6.80 -14.74 -5.78
CA ASP A 298 -6.58 -15.76 -6.81
C ASP A 298 -6.21 -15.15 -8.16
N LEU A 299 -6.74 -13.97 -8.47
CA LEU A 299 -6.47 -13.22 -9.69
C LEU A 299 -4.96 -13.09 -9.98
N THR A 300 -4.15 -12.87 -8.93
CA THR A 300 -2.70 -12.68 -9.04
C THR A 300 -1.90 -13.87 -8.52
N HIS A 301 -2.57 -14.95 -8.05
CA HIS A 301 -1.90 -16.08 -7.41
C HIS A 301 -0.87 -16.74 -8.33
N ALA A 302 -1.27 -17.05 -9.56
CA ALA A 302 -0.41 -17.70 -10.56
C ALA A 302 0.52 -16.74 -11.33
N SER A 303 0.34 -15.42 -11.21
CA SER A 303 1.15 -14.42 -11.91
C SER A 303 2.61 -14.51 -11.49
N ALA A 304 3.52 -14.59 -12.44
CA ALA A 304 4.98 -14.66 -12.18
C ALA A 304 5.50 -13.37 -11.55
N SER A 305 5.02 -12.20 -12.00
CA SER A 305 5.39 -10.89 -11.46
C SER A 305 4.88 -10.73 -10.02
N ALA A 306 3.64 -11.11 -9.74
CA ALA A 306 3.09 -11.04 -8.39
C ALA A 306 3.77 -12.04 -7.43
N ARG A 307 4.14 -13.24 -7.90
CA ARG A 307 4.95 -14.19 -7.10
C ARG A 307 6.31 -13.63 -6.75
N TRP A 308 6.97 -13.00 -7.72
CA TRP A 308 8.24 -12.33 -7.47
C TRP A 308 8.10 -11.20 -6.45
N LEU A 309 7.08 -10.33 -6.57
CA LEU A 309 6.82 -9.27 -5.57
C LEU A 309 6.63 -9.85 -4.17
N ARG A 310 5.80 -10.90 -4.04
CA ARG A 310 5.56 -11.57 -2.76
C ARG A 310 6.84 -12.13 -2.13
N GLU A 311 7.77 -12.62 -2.95
CA GLU A 311 9.07 -13.09 -2.46
C GLU A 311 9.95 -11.92 -2.00
N GLN A 312 9.99 -10.79 -2.74
CA GLN A 312 10.71 -9.60 -2.28
C GLN A 312 10.20 -9.13 -0.91
N VAL A 313 8.88 -9.13 -0.70
CA VAL A 313 8.26 -8.77 0.58
C VAL A 313 8.67 -9.75 1.70
N ARG A 314 8.69 -11.06 1.43
CA ARG A 314 9.17 -12.07 2.40
C ARG A 314 10.63 -11.88 2.77
N GLU A 315 11.48 -11.59 1.81
CA GLU A 315 12.92 -11.36 2.04
C GLU A 315 13.15 -10.14 2.94
N VAL A 316 12.39 -9.06 2.75
CA VAL A 316 12.43 -7.89 3.63
C VAL A 316 12.04 -8.29 5.05
N ALA A 317 10.93 -9.03 5.21
CA ALA A 317 10.48 -9.49 6.51
C ALA A 317 11.54 -10.34 7.23
N ARG A 318 12.19 -11.27 6.52
CA ARG A 318 13.28 -12.10 7.06
C ARG A 318 14.48 -11.25 7.50
N GLY A 319 14.87 -10.27 6.67
CA GLY A 319 15.97 -9.35 6.98
C GLY A 319 15.72 -8.56 8.27
N LEU A 320 14.54 -7.96 8.41
CA LEU A 320 14.17 -7.19 9.60
C LEU A 320 14.06 -8.04 10.86
N ALA A 321 13.49 -9.24 10.76
CA ALA A 321 13.43 -10.19 11.88
C ALA A 321 14.82 -10.58 12.38
N SER A 322 15.77 -10.84 11.46
CA SER A 322 17.15 -11.17 11.79
C SER A 322 17.89 -10.02 12.48
N HIS A 323 17.70 -8.78 12.04
CA HIS A 323 18.26 -7.60 12.68
C HIS A 323 17.69 -7.37 14.10
N GLY A 324 16.41 -7.64 14.29
CA GLY A 324 15.77 -7.60 15.61
C GLY A 324 16.36 -8.63 16.57
N MET A 325 16.67 -9.83 16.10
CA MET A 325 17.32 -10.88 16.92
C MET A 325 18.78 -10.52 17.30
N LEU A 326 19.54 -9.96 16.37
CA LEU A 326 20.93 -9.53 16.62
C LEU A 326 21.00 -8.36 17.62
N ARG A 327 20.06 -7.43 17.60
CA ARG A 327 19.94 -6.39 18.63
C ARG A 327 19.58 -6.99 20.00
N ARG A 328 18.72 -8.02 20.05
CA ARG A 328 18.39 -8.75 21.30
C ARG A 328 19.63 -9.44 21.90
N SER A 329 20.47 -10.08 21.08
CA SER A 329 21.68 -10.76 21.54
C SER A 329 22.77 -9.79 22.02
N ARG A 330 22.95 -8.66 21.32
CA ARG A 330 23.89 -7.60 21.75
C ARG A 330 23.45 -6.91 23.04
N ALA A 331 22.16 -6.65 23.22
CA ALA A 331 21.61 -6.10 24.45
C ALA A 331 21.71 -7.10 25.63
N ARG A 332 21.69 -8.42 25.37
CA ARG A 332 21.98 -9.45 26.38
C ARG A 332 23.47 -9.53 26.74
N ALA A 333 24.35 -9.50 25.74
CA ALA A 333 25.80 -9.61 25.94
C ALA A 333 26.44 -8.35 26.59
N ALA A 334 25.82 -7.18 26.46
CA ALA A 334 26.23 -5.95 27.13
C ALA A 334 25.78 -5.90 28.60
N ASN A 335 25.02 -6.88 29.08
CA ASN A 335 24.44 -6.96 30.41
C ASN A 335 24.97 -8.16 31.24
N GLU A 336 25.84 -8.99 30.65
CA GLU A 336 26.68 -9.99 31.32
C GLU A 336 28.08 -9.41 31.56
#